data_44380c541c8b8872d830cee1983db538
#
_entry.id   44380c541c8b8872d830cee1983db538
#
_cell.length_a   1.000
_cell.length_b   1.000
_cell.length_c   1.000
_cell.angle_alpha   90.00
_cell.angle_beta   90.00
_cell.angle_gamma   90.00
#
_symmetry.space_group_name_H-M   'P 1'
#
loop_
_entity.id
_entity.type
_entity.pdbx_description
1 polymer ?
#
loop_
_entity_poly.entity_id
_entity_poly.type
_entity_poly.pdbx_seq_one_letter_code
_entity_poly.pdbx_strand_id
1 'polypeptide(L)'
;MALAMAAQANDSGIHQIICTPHHLNGVFTNSRTTILEQIEYLRQHITAAGLELNLHPGAELHLVPELPQQLLEGSAMSYADLGRAALIELPKSTMPQGTEMILEQLLYQGITPVIAHPERNRALLRTPERVGEWVQWGCALQLTAQSCSGDFGEPLQRVCQYWCQRGWVHLVASDAHRPQGRSPAALAKAYPTLVAWLGADSARLLTVDNPQRLLAGEPLYAAPKVTAAPRQSWWRWPWFQ
;
A
#
# COMPACT_ATOMS: atom_id res chain seq x y z
N MET A 1 17.15 8.15 -12.67
CA MET A 1 16.28 8.24 -11.47
C MET A 1 15.90 6.86 -10.96
N ALA A 2 15.25 5.99 -11.74
CA ALA A 2 14.83 4.65 -11.30
C ALA A 2 16.00 3.79 -10.80
N LEU A 3 17.14 3.77 -11.53
CA LEU A 3 18.33 3.01 -11.10
C LEU A 3 18.93 3.53 -9.77
N ALA A 4 18.85 4.84 -9.51
CA ALA A 4 19.28 5.40 -8.22
C ALA A 4 18.37 4.95 -7.07
N MET A 5 17.04 4.82 -7.30
CA MET A 5 16.13 4.23 -6.33
C MET A 5 16.39 2.73 -6.14
N ALA A 6 16.71 2.00 -7.21
CA ALA A 6 17.09 0.59 -7.14
C ALA A 6 18.35 0.39 -6.27
N ALA A 7 19.37 1.21 -6.44
CA ALA A 7 20.57 1.18 -5.59
C ALA A 7 20.23 1.47 -4.13
N GLN A 8 19.43 2.50 -3.84
CA GLN A 8 19.01 2.80 -2.47
C GLN A 8 18.19 1.67 -1.82
N ALA A 9 17.34 0.99 -2.59
CA ALA A 9 16.60 -0.16 -2.12
C ALA A 9 17.57 -1.28 -1.72
N ASN A 10 18.48 -1.63 -2.61
CA ASN A 10 19.51 -2.65 -2.39
C ASN A 10 20.35 -2.33 -1.16
N ASP A 11 20.86 -1.09 -1.01
CA ASP A 11 21.63 -0.63 0.14
C ASP A 11 20.83 -0.67 1.46
N SER A 12 19.50 -0.62 1.37
CA SER A 12 18.58 -0.71 2.50
C SER A 12 18.13 -2.15 2.81
N GLY A 13 18.70 -3.15 2.14
CA GLY A 13 18.34 -4.57 2.30
C GLY A 13 17.00 -4.95 1.67
N ILE A 14 16.50 -4.16 0.72
CA ILE A 14 15.30 -4.46 -0.05
C ILE A 14 15.70 -5.18 -1.32
N HIS A 15 15.32 -6.44 -1.46
CA HIS A 15 15.69 -7.29 -2.60
C HIS A 15 14.53 -7.56 -3.56
N GLN A 16 13.30 -7.16 -3.20
CA GLN A 16 12.12 -7.33 -4.03
C GLN A 16 11.24 -6.08 -3.97
N ILE A 17 10.78 -5.59 -5.13
CA ILE A 17 9.89 -4.44 -5.25
C ILE A 17 8.74 -4.80 -6.19
N ILE A 18 7.50 -4.57 -5.76
CA ILE A 18 6.35 -4.53 -6.65
C ILE A 18 6.23 -3.10 -7.16
N CYS A 19 6.42 -2.91 -8.45
CA CYS A 19 6.29 -1.61 -9.11
C CYS A 19 4.81 -1.32 -9.36
N THR A 20 4.28 -0.26 -8.76
CA THR A 20 2.85 0.09 -8.82
C THR A 20 2.65 1.50 -9.38
N PRO A 21 3.02 1.77 -10.65
CA PRO A 21 2.75 3.08 -11.24
C PRO A 21 1.25 3.31 -11.33
N HIS A 22 0.84 4.60 -11.29
CA HIS A 22 -0.55 4.97 -11.52
C HIS A 22 -1.03 4.48 -12.89
N HIS A 23 -2.22 3.89 -12.94
CA HIS A 23 -2.84 3.33 -14.12
C HIS A 23 -4.15 4.05 -14.44
N LEU A 24 -4.22 4.63 -15.65
CA LEU A 24 -5.44 5.22 -16.23
C LEU A 24 -6.23 6.16 -15.28
N ASN A 25 -5.52 7.02 -14.54
CA ASN A 25 -6.14 7.93 -13.58
C ASN A 25 -6.51 9.31 -14.17
N GLY A 26 -6.55 9.43 -15.49
CA GLY A 26 -6.81 10.68 -16.21
C GLY A 26 -5.59 11.59 -16.39
N VAL A 27 -4.49 11.33 -15.68
CA VAL A 27 -3.20 12.04 -15.81
C VAL A 27 -2.14 11.11 -16.41
N PHE A 28 -2.10 9.85 -15.94
CA PHE A 28 -1.17 8.82 -16.40
C PHE A 28 -1.91 7.74 -17.16
N THR A 29 -1.35 7.33 -18.30
CA THR A 29 -1.93 6.31 -19.21
C THR A 29 -1.04 5.08 -19.28
N ASN A 30 -0.43 4.67 -18.16
CA ASN A 30 0.44 3.51 -18.11
C ASN A 30 -0.38 2.24 -18.33
N SER A 31 -0.40 1.74 -19.58
CA SER A 31 -1.06 0.47 -19.90
C SER A 31 -0.31 -0.73 -19.30
N ARG A 32 -1.00 -1.86 -19.15
CA ARG A 32 -0.37 -3.11 -18.70
C ARG A 32 0.87 -3.47 -19.54
N THR A 33 0.78 -3.35 -20.86
CA THR A 33 1.91 -3.60 -21.77
C THR A 33 3.08 -2.67 -21.48
N THR A 34 2.81 -1.36 -21.37
CA THR A 34 3.84 -0.36 -21.05
C THR A 34 4.53 -0.66 -19.71
N ILE A 35 3.77 -1.04 -18.68
CA ILE A 35 4.33 -1.38 -17.37
C ILE A 35 5.28 -2.57 -17.48
N LEU A 36 4.88 -3.65 -18.17
CA LEU A 36 5.70 -4.85 -18.36
C LEU A 36 7.00 -4.54 -19.13
N GLU A 37 6.91 -3.77 -20.23
CA GLU A 37 8.08 -3.35 -21.02
C GLU A 37 9.06 -2.51 -20.19
N GLN A 38 8.57 -1.55 -19.40
CA GLN A 38 9.41 -0.70 -18.57
C GLN A 38 10.06 -1.47 -17.41
N ILE A 39 9.37 -2.43 -16.82
CA ILE A 39 9.94 -3.31 -15.79
C ILE A 39 11.08 -4.15 -16.39
N GLU A 40 10.87 -4.77 -17.56
CA GLU A 40 11.90 -5.55 -18.22
C GLU A 40 13.12 -4.71 -18.60
N TYR A 41 12.89 -3.53 -19.15
CA TYR A 41 13.96 -2.57 -19.43
C TYR A 41 14.77 -2.22 -18.14
N LEU A 42 14.08 -1.96 -17.02
CA LEU A 42 14.75 -1.62 -15.78
C LEU A 42 15.49 -2.81 -15.15
N ARG A 43 14.96 -4.05 -15.26
CA ARG A 43 15.63 -5.27 -14.82
C ARG A 43 17.01 -5.44 -15.47
N GLN A 44 17.10 -5.22 -16.79
CA GLN A 44 18.37 -5.29 -17.52
C GLN A 44 19.41 -4.31 -16.98
N HIS A 45 18.98 -3.07 -16.64
CA HIS A 45 19.86 -2.06 -16.07
C HIS A 45 20.27 -2.35 -14.64
N ILE A 46 19.38 -2.94 -13.83
CA ILE A 46 19.65 -3.39 -12.47
C ILE A 46 20.71 -4.49 -12.50
N THR A 47 20.54 -5.50 -13.37
CA THR A 47 21.50 -6.58 -13.55
C THR A 47 22.86 -6.05 -14.04
N ALA A 48 22.88 -5.15 -15.03
CA ALA A 48 24.09 -4.54 -15.54
C ALA A 48 24.84 -3.70 -14.47
N ALA A 49 24.10 -3.14 -13.50
CA ALA A 49 24.66 -2.40 -12.37
C ALA A 49 25.13 -3.32 -11.20
N GLY A 50 24.96 -4.64 -11.30
CA GLY A 50 25.33 -5.59 -10.26
C GLY A 50 24.47 -5.51 -8.98
N LEU A 51 23.24 -4.98 -9.09
CA LEU A 51 22.31 -4.86 -7.95
C LEU A 51 21.49 -6.14 -7.77
N GLU A 52 21.35 -6.59 -6.52
CA GLU A 52 20.55 -7.77 -6.14
C GLU A 52 19.09 -7.35 -5.85
N LEU A 53 18.36 -6.93 -6.88
CA LEU A 53 16.99 -6.44 -6.75
C LEU A 53 16.09 -7.03 -7.85
N ASN A 54 15.00 -7.68 -7.41
CA ASN A 54 13.97 -8.20 -8.28
C ASN A 54 12.77 -7.23 -8.34
N LEU A 55 12.31 -6.92 -9.56
CA LEU A 55 11.13 -6.13 -9.78
C LEU A 55 9.95 -7.02 -10.17
N HIS A 56 8.78 -6.70 -9.64
CA HIS A 56 7.53 -7.40 -9.96
C HIS A 56 6.51 -6.39 -10.50
N PRO A 57 5.62 -6.82 -11.43
CA PRO A 57 4.61 -5.94 -12.00
C PRO A 57 3.47 -5.68 -11.01
N GLY A 58 2.80 -4.54 -11.19
CA GLY A 58 1.61 -4.13 -10.49
C GLY A 58 1.20 -2.75 -10.97
N ALA A 59 0.08 -2.26 -10.46
CA ALA A 59 -0.37 -0.90 -10.71
C ALA A 59 -1.11 -0.34 -9.50
N GLU A 60 -1.04 0.97 -9.29
CA GLU A 60 -1.93 1.69 -8.40
C GLU A 60 -3.13 2.18 -9.20
N LEU A 61 -4.28 1.60 -8.89
CA LEU A 61 -5.51 1.74 -9.65
C LEU A 61 -6.41 2.79 -9.01
N HIS A 62 -6.86 3.74 -9.81
CA HIS A 62 -7.86 4.70 -9.33
C HIS A 62 -9.22 4.01 -9.17
N LEU A 63 -9.94 4.33 -8.08
CA LEU A 63 -11.27 3.77 -7.84
C LEU A 63 -12.28 4.35 -8.84
N VAL A 64 -12.73 3.55 -9.78
CA VAL A 64 -13.77 3.86 -10.76
C VAL A 64 -14.78 2.71 -10.86
N PRO A 65 -16.04 2.96 -11.28
CA PRO A 65 -17.05 1.91 -11.39
C PRO A 65 -16.66 0.73 -12.29
N GLU A 66 -15.86 0.98 -13.31
CA GLU A 66 -15.41 -0.01 -14.30
C GLU A 66 -14.27 -0.90 -13.78
N LEU A 67 -13.66 -0.56 -12.65
CA LEU A 67 -12.47 -1.24 -12.13
C LEU A 67 -12.63 -2.77 -11.96
N PRO A 68 -13.74 -3.29 -11.42
CA PRO A 68 -13.92 -4.75 -11.31
C PRO A 68 -13.91 -5.45 -12.68
N GLN A 69 -14.52 -4.85 -13.69
CA GLN A 69 -14.53 -5.38 -15.06
C GLN A 69 -13.13 -5.30 -15.69
N GLN A 70 -12.43 -4.17 -15.52
CA GLN A 70 -11.08 -3.98 -16.04
C GLN A 70 -10.08 -5.00 -15.48
N LEU A 71 -10.21 -5.37 -14.20
CA LEU A 71 -9.38 -6.41 -13.57
C LEU A 71 -9.69 -7.81 -14.12
N LEU A 72 -10.97 -8.14 -14.35
CA LEU A 72 -11.38 -9.42 -14.94
C LEU A 72 -10.89 -9.57 -16.39
N GLU A 73 -10.95 -8.51 -17.18
CA GLU A 73 -10.52 -8.49 -18.57
C GLU A 73 -9.00 -8.40 -18.72
N GLY A 74 -8.26 -8.12 -17.63
CA GLY A 74 -6.81 -7.94 -17.65
C GLY A 74 -6.35 -6.63 -18.28
N SER A 75 -7.24 -5.64 -18.47
CA SER A 75 -6.88 -4.28 -18.88
C SER A 75 -6.30 -3.47 -17.73
N ALA A 76 -6.74 -3.71 -16.49
CA ALA A 76 -6.09 -3.22 -15.27
C ALA A 76 -5.19 -4.31 -14.66
N MET A 77 -4.08 -3.89 -14.03
CA MET A 77 -3.07 -4.81 -13.49
C MET A 77 -3.18 -4.91 -11.97
N SER A 78 -3.31 -6.14 -11.47
CA SER A 78 -3.25 -6.48 -10.05
C SER A 78 -1.81 -6.55 -9.53
N TYR A 79 -1.60 -6.74 -8.23
CA TYR A 79 -0.28 -7.06 -7.67
C TYR A 79 0.29 -8.32 -8.31
N ALA A 80 1.55 -8.25 -8.72
CA ALA A 80 2.28 -9.31 -9.42
C ALA A 80 1.56 -9.84 -10.67
N ASP A 81 0.52 -9.14 -11.14
CA ASP A 81 -0.31 -9.52 -12.29
C ASP A 81 -1.02 -10.88 -12.14
N LEU A 82 -1.34 -11.26 -10.90
CA LEU A 82 -1.91 -12.57 -10.56
C LEU A 82 -3.44 -12.60 -10.46
N GLY A 83 -4.13 -11.46 -10.54
CA GLY A 83 -5.59 -11.37 -10.39
C GLY A 83 -6.10 -11.70 -8.99
N ARG A 84 -5.25 -11.60 -7.94
CA ARG A 84 -5.62 -11.98 -6.57
C ARG A 84 -5.80 -10.81 -5.62
N ALA A 85 -5.01 -9.75 -5.77
CA ALA A 85 -5.10 -8.55 -4.97
C ALA A 85 -4.81 -7.32 -5.84
N ALA A 86 -5.51 -6.22 -5.61
CA ALA A 86 -5.37 -4.99 -6.39
C ALA A 86 -5.16 -3.79 -5.47
N LEU A 87 -4.14 -2.97 -5.75
CA LEU A 87 -3.87 -1.72 -5.03
C LEU A 87 -4.80 -0.63 -5.56
N ILE A 88 -5.64 -0.08 -4.68
CA ILE A 88 -6.70 0.86 -5.05
C ILE A 88 -6.49 2.19 -4.34
N GLU A 89 -6.30 3.25 -5.13
CA GLU A 89 -6.21 4.62 -4.64
C GLU A 89 -7.59 5.28 -4.62
N LEU A 90 -7.94 5.84 -3.48
CA LEU A 90 -9.09 6.73 -3.34
C LEU A 90 -8.70 8.18 -3.67
N PRO A 91 -9.62 9.01 -4.18
CA PRO A 91 -9.39 10.44 -4.30
C PRO A 91 -8.97 11.07 -2.96
N LYS A 92 -8.01 12.01 -2.98
CA LYS A 92 -7.37 12.56 -1.76
C LYS A 92 -8.33 13.13 -0.71
N SER A 93 -9.46 13.71 -1.13
CA SER A 93 -10.31 14.51 -0.24
C SER A 93 -11.71 13.96 -0.07
N THR A 94 -12.13 13.03 -0.91
CA THR A 94 -13.50 12.52 -0.97
C THR A 94 -13.50 11.00 -0.96
N MET A 95 -14.66 10.45 -0.68
CA MET A 95 -14.98 9.05 -0.89
C MET A 95 -16.08 9.02 -1.94
N PRO A 96 -15.80 8.48 -3.14
CA PRO A 96 -16.80 8.43 -4.21
C PRO A 96 -18.04 7.67 -3.76
N GLN A 97 -19.20 8.12 -4.24
CA GLN A 97 -20.42 7.35 -4.05
C GLN A 97 -20.28 5.99 -4.75
N GLY A 98 -20.71 4.91 -4.10
CA GLY A 98 -20.57 3.55 -4.62
C GLY A 98 -19.20 2.90 -4.33
N THR A 99 -18.31 3.54 -3.55
CA THR A 99 -17.03 2.94 -3.14
C THR A 99 -17.22 1.53 -2.60
N GLU A 100 -18.13 1.35 -1.65
CA GLU A 100 -18.38 0.06 -1.00
C GLU A 100 -18.86 -1.00 -2.00
N MET A 101 -19.74 -0.63 -2.90
CA MET A 101 -20.25 -1.55 -3.94
C MET A 101 -19.13 -2.06 -4.85
N ILE A 102 -18.16 -1.21 -5.20
CA ILE A 102 -16.99 -1.61 -5.99
C ILE A 102 -16.11 -2.57 -5.18
N LEU A 103 -15.87 -2.27 -3.89
CA LEU A 103 -15.06 -3.14 -3.02
C LEU A 103 -15.72 -4.52 -2.83
N GLU A 104 -17.04 -4.57 -2.58
CA GLU A 104 -17.79 -5.82 -2.48
C GLU A 104 -17.77 -6.62 -3.78
N GLN A 105 -17.88 -5.96 -4.94
CA GLN A 105 -17.82 -6.62 -6.24
C GLN A 105 -16.44 -7.25 -6.49
N LEU A 106 -15.35 -6.58 -6.13
CA LEU A 106 -14.00 -7.13 -6.21
C LEU A 106 -13.83 -8.36 -5.30
N LEU A 107 -14.30 -8.27 -4.06
CA LEU A 107 -14.29 -9.40 -3.12
C LEU A 107 -15.09 -10.58 -3.65
N TYR A 108 -16.27 -10.34 -4.23
CA TYR A 108 -17.08 -11.38 -4.87
C TYR A 108 -16.35 -12.07 -6.04
N GLN A 109 -15.52 -11.33 -6.77
CA GLN A 109 -14.66 -11.86 -7.85
C GLN A 109 -13.41 -12.61 -7.33
N GLY A 110 -13.20 -12.69 -6.00
CA GLY A 110 -12.03 -13.29 -5.41
C GLY A 110 -10.77 -12.44 -5.51
N ILE A 111 -10.93 -11.12 -5.74
CA ILE A 111 -9.85 -10.13 -5.77
C ILE A 111 -9.87 -9.34 -4.47
N THR A 112 -8.81 -9.41 -3.67
CA THR A 112 -8.66 -8.63 -2.43
C THR A 112 -8.39 -7.16 -2.75
N PRO A 113 -9.30 -6.20 -2.42
CA PRO A 113 -9.00 -4.79 -2.53
C PRO A 113 -7.98 -4.40 -1.46
N VAL A 114 -6.83 -3.85 -1.87
CA VAL A 114 -5.83 -3.27 -0.98
C VAL A 114 -5.93 -1.76 -1.08
N ILE A 115 -6.43 -1.10 -0.04
CA ILE A 115 -6.63 0.34 -0.03
C ILE A 115 -5.26 1.03 0.16
N ALA A 116 -4.85 1.79 -0.86
CA ALA A 116 -3.59 2.52 -0.86
C ALA A 116 -3.65 3.72 0.08
N HIS A 117 -2.65 3.84 0.94
CA HIS A 117 -2.43 5.00 1.83
C HIS A 117 -3.71 5.69 2.34
N PRO A 118 -4.67 4.93 2.95
CA PRO A 118 -5.95 5.48 3.42
C PRO A 118 -5.76 6.60 4.46
N GLU A 119 -4.64 6.63 5.17
CA GLU A 119 -4.27 7.68 6.11
C GLU A 119 -4.08 9.05 5.46
N ARG A 120 -3.97 9.12 4.13
CA ARG A 120 -3.84 10.36 3.37
C ARG A 120 -5.17 10.85 2.78
N ASN A 121 -6.25 10.07 2.93
CA ASN A 121 -7.58 10.45 2.47
C ASN A 121 -8.31 11.26 3.56
N ARG A 122 -8.67 12.51 3.24
CA ARG A 122 -9.31 13.42 4.20
C ARG A 122 -10.70 12.96 4.66
N ALA A 123 -11.44 12.25 3.84
CA ALA A 123 -12.75 11.73 4.23
C ALA A 123 -12.60 10.58 5.24
N LEU A 124 -11.67 9.66 5.02
CA LEU A 124 -11.37 8.57 5.96
C LEU A 124 -10.79 9.07 7.28
N LEU A 125 -9.99 10.14 7.26
CA LEU A 125 -9.51 10.77 8.50
C LEU A 125 -10.64 11.30 9.38
N ARG A 126 -11.78 11.72 8.79
CA ARG A 126 -12.97 12.15 9.55
C ARG A 126 -13.78 10.99 10.09
N THR A 127 -13.68 9.82 9.49
CA THR A 127 -14.39 8.59 9.86
C THR A 127 -13.42 7.40 9.92
N PRO A 128 -12.42 7.43 10.82
CA PRO A 128 -11.31 6.48 10.81
C PRO A 128 -11.73 5.03 11.07
N GLU A 129 -12.92 4.81 11.66
CA GLU A 129 -13.46 3.48 11.91
C GLU A 129 -13.91 2.77 10.63
N ARG A 130 -14.22 3.53 9.56
CA ARG A 130 -14.73 2.98 8.30
C ARG A 130 -13.76 2.00 7.64
N VAL A 131 -12.45 2.24 7.77
CA VAL A 131 -11.46 1.28 7.26
C VAL A 131 -11.53 -0.07 7.99
N GLY A 132 -11.91 -0.05 9.28
CA GLY A 132 -12.11 -1.27 10.06
C GLY A 132 -13.30 -2.09 9.58
N GLU A 133 -14.37 -1.45 9.10
CA GLU A 133 -15.52 -2.11 8.47
C GLU A 133 -15.09 -2.80 7.18
N TRP A 134 -14.33 -2.12 6.32
CA TRP A 134 -13.81 -2.70 5.07
C TRP A 134 -12.87 -3.89 5.32
N VAL A 135 -12.05 -3.82 6.37
CA VAL A 135 -11.20 -4.94 6.78
C VAL A 135 -12.04 -6.14 7.22
N GLN A 136 -13.16 -5.93 7.93
CA GLN A 136 -14.08 -7.01 8.30
C GLN A 136 -14.74 -7.65 7.07
N TRP A 137 -14.94 -6.93 5.98
CA TRP A 137 -15.43 -7.48 4.70
C TRP A 137 -14.38 -8.30 3.96
N GLY A 138 -13.09 -8.13 4.27
CA GLY A 138 -11.99 -8.82 3.62
C GLY A 138 -11.07 -7.91 2.80
N CYS A 139 -11.24 -6.57 2.86
CA CYS A 139 -10.28 -5.63 2.28
C CYS A 139 -8.99 -5.60 3.10
N ALA A 140 -7.89 -5.25 2.46
CA ALA A 140 -6.61 -5.01 3.10
C ALA A 140 -6.25 -3.52 3.08
N LEU A 141 -5.40 -3.06 4.02
CA LEU A 141 -4.89 -1.70 4.06
C LEU A 141 -3.38 -1.69 3.85
N GLN A 142 -2.90 -0.78 3.01
CA GLN A 142 -1.49 -0.47 2.82
C GLN A 142 -1.20 0.96 3.28
N LEU A 143 -0.39 1.12 4.33
CA LEU A 143 0.06 2.44 4.81
C LEU A 143 1.38 2.85 4.14
N THR A 144 1.62 4.17 4.10
CA THR A 144 2.91 4.71 3.65
C THR A 144 3.92 4.71 4.81
N ALA A 145 5.11 4.21 4.57
CA ALA A 145 6.20 4.15 5.56
C ALA A 145 6.49 5.52 6.19
N GLN A 146 6.50 6.60 5.40
CA GLN A 146 6.74 7.96 5.89
C GLN A 146 5.60 8.50 6.77
N SER A 147 4.37 8.02 6.61
CA SER A 147 3.29 8.30 7.55
C SER A 147 3.56 7.62 8.91
N CYS A 148 4.06 6.38 8.87
CA CYS A 148 4.41 5.63 10.08
C CYS A 148 5.63 6.21 10.81
N SER A 149 6.67 6.66 10.08
CA SER A 149 7.86 7.27 10.70
C SER A 149 7.64 8.69 11.24
N GLY A 150 6.50 9.33 10.88
CA GLY A 150 6.20 10.72 11.26
C GLY A 150 6.74 11.77 10.29
N ASP A 151 7.37 11.39 9.17
CA ASP A 151 7.90 12.33 8.19
C ASP A 151 6.80 13.17 7.51
N PHE A 152 5.56 12.66 7.48
CA PHE A 152 4.39 13.39 6.98
C PHE A 152 3.60 14.09 8.10
N GLY A 153 4.17 14.17 9.29
CA GLY A 153 3.65 14.86 10.45
C GLY A 153 2.95 13.93 11.46
N GLU A 154 2.96 14.39 12.71
CA GLU A 154 2.43 13.64 13.86
C GLU A 154 0.96 13.20 13.70
N PRO A 155 0.04 14.00 13.13
CA PRO A 155 -1.34 13.59 12.97
C PRO A 155 -1.51 12.31 12.16
N LEU A 156 -0.80 12.19 11.03
CA LEU A 156 -0.83 10.98 10.20
C LEU A 156 -0.17 9.80 10.92
N GLN A 157 0.94 10.04 11.61
CA GLN A 157 1.61 9.00 12.40
C GLN A 157 0.69 8.40 13.46
N ARG A 158 -0.06 9.23 14.18
CA ARG A 158 -1.02 8.77 15.21
C ARG A 158 -2.15 7.91 14.60
N VAL A 159 -2.68 8.29 13.45
CA VAL A 159 -3.70 7.50 12.75
C VAL A 159 -3.13 6.14 12.32
N CYS A 160 -1.92 6.14 11.74
CA CYS A 160 -1.23 4.89 11.39
C CYS A 160 -1.06 3.98 12.60
N GLN A 161 -0.56 4.53 13.72
CA GLN A 161 -0.41 3.80 14.97
C GLN A 161 -1.74 3.21 15.47
N TYR A 162 -2.80 4.01 15.44
CA TYR A 162 -4.14 3.57 15.85
C TYR A 162 -4.63 2.40 15.01
N TRP A 163 -4.56 2.48 13.68
CA TRP A 163 -5.01 1.41 12.80
C TRP A 163 -4.14 0.15 12.93
N CYS A 164 -2.82 0.32 13.07
CA CYS A 164 -1.90 -0.77 13.35
C CYS A 164 -2.28 -1.51 14.65
N GLN A 165 -2.50 -0.78 15.75
CA GLN A 165 -2.85 -1.36 17.05
C GLN A 165 -4.24 -2.02 17.06
N ARG A 166 -5.15 -1.61 16.15
CA ARG A 166 -6.47 -2.24 15.95
C ARG A 166 -6.39 -3.55 15.17
N GLY A 167 -5.25 -3.86 14.56
CA GLY A 167 -5.11 -5.02 13.69
C GLY A 167 -5.83 -4.82 12.35
N TRP A 168 -5.83 -3.61 11.80
CA TRP A 168 -6.48 -3.33 10.52
C TRP A 168 -5.50 -3.21 9.37
N VAL A 169 -4.20 -3.10 9.66
CA VAL A 169 -3.16 -2.90 8.64
C VAL A 169 -2.57 -4.23 8.18
N HIS A 170 -2.38 -4.37 6.88
CA HIS A 170 -1.84 -5.57 6.25
C HIS A 170 -0.47 -5.33 5.62
N LEU A 171 -0.21 -4.11 5.16
CA LEU A 171 1.00 -3.75 4.44
C LEU A 171 1.51 -2.38 4.87
N VAL A 172 2.83 -2.23 4.92
CA VAL A 172 3.50 -0.93 4.97
C VAL A 172 4.49 -0.88 3.83
N ALA A 173 4.33 0.09 2.93
CA ALA A 173 5.14 0.26 1.74
C ALA A 173 5.80 1.64 1.69
N SER A 174 6.90 1.76 0.94
CA SER A 174 7.60 3.04 0.78
C SER A 174 6.83 4.07 -0.02
N ASP A 175 5.97 3.64 -0.95
CA ASP A 175 5.31 4.52 -1.91
C ASP A 175 6.33 5.45 -2.60
N ALA A 176 7.46 4.86 -3.05
CA ALA A 176 8.63 5.56 -3.51
C ALA A 176 8.42 6.17 -4.89
N HIS A 177 8.82 7.44 -5.07
CA HIS A 177 8.68 8.17 -6.32
C HIS A 177 9.99 8.77 -6.82
N ARG A 178 10.96 8.94 -5.94
CA ARG A 178 12.24 9.60 -6.25
C ARG A 178 13.30 9.25 -5.20
N PRO A 179 14.60 9.42 -5.53
CA PRO A 179 15.67 9.12 -4.59
C PRO A 179 15.69 9.99 -3.34
N GLN A 180 15.23 11.25 -3.42
CA GLN A 180 15.13 12.16 -2.28
C GLN A 180 13.66 12.35 -1.86
N GLY A 181 13.40 12.40 -0.56
CA GLY A 181 12.07 12.55 0.02
C GLY A 181 11.31 11.22 0.02
N ARG A 182 10.53 10.91 -1.01
CA ARG A 182 9.76 9.64 -1.12
C ARG A 182 10.64 8.54 -1.73
N SER A 183 11.59 8.04 -0.96
CA SER A 183 12.58 7.05 -1.39
C SER A 183 12.24 5.63 -0.90
N PRO A 184 12.78 4.58 -1.53
CA PRO A 184 12.62 3.19 -1.06
C PRO A 184 13.15 2.99 0.37
N ALA A 185 14.21 3.69 0.77
CA ALA A 185 14.81 3.61 2.10
C ALA A 185 13.87 4.07 3.24
N ALA A 186 12.75 4.75 2.91
CA ALA A 186 11.76 5.15 3.90
C ALA A 186 11.17 3.95 4.67
N LEU A 187 11.13 2.75 4.05
CA LEU A 187 10.64 1.54 4.71
C LEU A 187 11.58 1.12 5.85
N ALA A 188 12.89 1.10 5.61
CA ALA A 188 13.88 0.79 6.63
C ALA A 188 13.83 1.81 7.80
N LYS A 189 13.61 3.09 7.50
CA LYS A 189 13.44 4.14 8.52
C LYS A 189 12.17 3.93 9.37
N ALA A 190 11.07 3.49 8.78
CA ALA A 190 9.81 3.26 9.49
C ALA A 190 9.80 1.98 10.33
N TYR A 191 10.63 0.99 10.00
CA TYR A 191 10.63 -0.33 10.63
C TYR A 191 10.80 -0.30 12.16
N PRO A 192 11.75 0.47 12.76
CA PRO A 192 11.86 0.58 14.21
C PRO A 192 10.58 1.11 14.89
N THR A 193 9.88 2.04 14.25
CA THR A 193 8.60 2.56 14.75
C THR A 193 7.53 1.48 14.75
N LEU A 194 7.44 0.68 13.70
CA LEU A 194 6.50 -0.46 13.63
C LEU A 194 6.81 -1.50 14.71
N VAL A 195 8.09 -1.81 14.94
CA VAL A 195 8.51 -2.70 16.02
C VAL A 195 8.11 -2.16 17.40
N ALA A 196 8.27 -0.85 17.63
CA ALA A 196 7.87 -0.23 18.89
C ALA A 196 6.35 -0.25 19.11
N TRP A 197 5.55 -0.20 18.04
CA TRP A 197 4.08 -0.23 18.14
C TRP A 197 3.50 -1.64 18.28
N LEU A 198 4.09 -2.64 17.61
CA LEU A 198 3.47 -3.94 17.33
C LEU A 198 4.33 -5.16 17.73
N GLY A 199 5.61 -4.95 18.04
CA GLY A 199 6.59 -6.03 18.15
C GLY A 199 7.20 -6.44 16.80
N ALA A 200 8.33 -7.16 16.87
CA ALA A 200 9.13 -7.51 15.69
C ALA A 200 8.38 -8.41 14.69
N ASP A 201 7.64 -9.41 15.18
CA ASP A 201 6.92 -10.36 14.33
C ASP A 201 5.83 -9.66 13.52
N SER A 202 5.06 -8.77 14.14
CA SER A 202 4.02 -7.99 13.44
C SER A 202 4.63 -6.98 12.47
N ALA A 203 5.73 -6.31 12.83
CA ALA A 203 6.43 -5.42 11.92
C ALA A 203 6.95 -6.18 10.68
N ARG A 204 7.52 -7.36 10.87
CA ARG A 204 7.95 -8.25 9.80
C ARG A 204 6.78 -8.72 8.93
N LEU A 205 5.65 -9.10 9.56
CA LEU A 205 4.43 -9.50 8.83
C LEU A 205 4.00 -8.42 7.82
N LEU A 206 3.98 -7.15 8.26
CA LEU A 206 3.50 -6.02 7.44
C LEU A 206 4.49 -5.58 6.35
N THR A 207 5.79 -5.86 6.52
CA THR A 207 6.85 -5.32 5.64
C THR A 207 7.58 -6.38 4.83
N VAL A 208 7.47 -7.67 5.20
CA VAL A 208 8.16 -8.78 4.54
C VAL A 208 7.20 -9.90 4.17
N ASP A 209 6.50 -10.49 5.16
CA ASP A 209 5.78 -11.74 4.93
C ASP A 209 4.53 -11.51 4.05
N ASN A 210 3.73 -10.47 4.31
CA ASN A 210 2.59 -10.12 3.46
C ASN A 210 3.00 -9.67 2.04
N PRO A 211 4.03 -8.83 1.82
CA PRO A 211 4.56 -8.60 0.48
C PRO A 211 4.96 -9.88 -0.26
N GLN A 212 5.57 -10.86 0.41
CA GLN A 212 5.88 -12.17 -0.19
C GLN A 212 4.60 -12.93 -0.55
N ARG A 213 3.57 -12.88 0.30
CA ARG A 213 2.25 -13.46 0.01
C ARG A 213 1.58 -12.84 -1.21
N LEU A 214 1.68 -11.52 -1.40
CA LEU A 214 1.22 -10.88 -2.62
C LEU A 214 1.89 -11.45 -3.87
N LEU A 215 3.22 -11.68 -3.81
CA LEU A 215 3.98 -12.27 -4.90
C LEU A 215 3.61 -13.73 -5.17
N ALA A 216 3.16 -14.45 -4.14
CA ALA A 216 2.69 -15.84 -4.25
C ALA A 216 1.18 -15.95 -4.59
N GLY A 217 0.44 -14.84 -4.63
CA GLY A 217 -1.02 -14.85 -4.82
C GLY A 217 -1.79 -15.41 -3.63
N GLU A 218 -1.18 -15.36 -2.44
CA GLU A 218 -1.73 -15.89 -1.19
C GLU A 218 -2.52 -14.82 -0.41
N PRO A 219 -3.43 -15.23 0.49
CA PRO A 219 -4.16 -14.32 1.38
C PRO A 219 -3.23 -13.49 2.28
N LEU A 220 -3.60 -12.23 2.52
CA LEU A 220 -2.91 -11.34 3.44
C LEU A 220 -3.45 -11.51 4.88
N TYR A 221 -2.60 -11.28 5.87
CA TYR A 221 -2.99 -11.31 7.28
C TYR A 221 -2.75 -9.95 7.93
N ALA A 222 -3.76 -9.47 8.67
CA ALA A 222 -3.57 -8.29 9.51
C ALA A 222 -2.69 -8.62 10.72
N ALA A 223 -1.91 -7.64 11.20
CA ALA A 223 -1.20 -7.78 12.45
C ALA A 223 -2.20 -8.02 13.61
N PRO A 224 -1.85 -8.85 14.61
CA PRO A 224 -2.72 -9.06 15.75
C PRO A 224 -3.06 -7.75 16.47
N LYS A 225 -4.30 -7.63 16.96
CA LYS A 225 -4.73 -6.48 17.74
C LYS A 225 -3.93 -6.38 19.05
N VAL A 226 -3.39 -5.18 19.33
CA VAL A 226 -2.68 -4.92 20.59
C VAL A 226 -3.71 -4.69 21.70
N THR A 227 -3.80 -5.62 22.65
CA THR A 227 -4.82 -5.61 23.73
C THR A 227 -4.63 -4.50 24.75
N ALA A 228 -3.42 -3.92 24.87
CA ALA A 228 -3.05 -2.87 25.81
C ALA A 228 -3.10 -1.44 25.21
N ALA A 229 -3.65 -1.26 24.01
CA ALA A 229 -3.73 0.06 23.40
C ALA A 229 -4.62 1.00 24.24
N PRO A 230 -4.13 2.18 24.66
CA PRO A 230 -4.94 3.14 25.42
C PRO A 230 -6.16 3.55 24.58
N ARG A 231 -7.31 3.69 25.26
CA ARG A 231 -8.52 4.29 24.67
C ARG A 231 -8.23 5.77 24.38
N GLN A 232 -7.67 6.06 23.20
CA GLN A 232 -7.55 7.44 22.75
C GLN A 232 -8.92 7.88 22.21
N SER A 233 -9.50 8.92 22.85
CA SER A 233 -10.73 9.52 22.36
C SER A 233 -10.39 10.48 21.22
N TRP A 234 -10.76 10.15 20.02
CA TRP A 234 -10.57 10.94 18.78
C TRP A 234 -11.23 12.31 18.84
N TRP A 235 -12.30 12.46 19.63
CA TRP A 235 -13.10 13.67 19.80
C TRP A 235 -12.32 14.89 20.32
N ARG A 236 -11.09 14.73 20.74
CA ARG A 236 -10.23 15.80 21.24
C ARG A 236 -9.16 16.27 20.25
N TRP A 237 -9.24 15.86 19.00
CA TRP A 237 -8.24 16.24 18.02
C TRP A 237 -8.66 17.52 17.30
N PRO A 238 -7.78 18.58 17.26
CA PRO A 238 -8.12 19.88 16.69
C PRO A 238 -8.49 19.87 15.21
N TRP A 239 -8.23 18.76 14.53
CA TRP A 239 -8.40 18.59 13.07
C TRP A 239 -9.77 18.02 12.66
N PHE A 240 -10.63 17.70 13.61
CA PHE A 240 -11.98 17.13 13.38
C PHE A 240 -13.11 18.09 13.74
N GLN A 241 -12.78 19.39 13.94
CA GLN A 241 -13.77 20.45 14.09
C GLN A 241 -13.97 21.21 12.79
#